data_5b95b5f2bb3ef5513b46fa29c9163fcb
#
_entry.id   5b95b5f2bb3ef5513b46fa29c9163fcb
#
_cell.length_a   1.000
_cell.length_b   1.000
_cell.length_c   1.000
_cell.angle_alpha   90.00
_cell.angle_beta   90.00
_cell.angle_gamma   90.00
#
_symmetry.space_group_name_H-M   'P 1'
#
loop_
_entity.id
_entity.type
_entity.pdbx_description
1 polymer ?
#
loop_
_entity_poly.entity_id
_entity_poly.type
_entity_poly.pdbx_seq_one_letter_code
_entity_poly.pdbx_strand_id
1 'polypeptide(L)'
;MRIEIKARKVAVSEDLQKRIEKRFEKIDRQVPPLARLEIELSEDRNPRVANSQVAEVALHLKGTSLRSSKSAANMLTAVNACAEDLGRQLKRLKAKRSHRRDGPPQVATDAAM
;
A
#
# COMPACT_ATOMS: atom_id res chain seq x y z
N MET A 1 -6.21 11.17 -1.47
CA MET A 1 -5.03 10.43 -1.94
C MET A 1 -4.96 10.48 -3.46
N ARG A 2 -3.81 10.74 -3.99
CA ARG A 2 -3.58 10.72 -5.43
C ARG A 2 -2.98 9.37 -5.81
N ILE A 3 -3.56 8.71 -6.80
CA ILE A 3 -3.10 7.40 -7.26
C ILE A 3 -2.44 7.53 -8.61
N GLU A 4 -1.21 7.02 -8.74
CA GLU A 4 -0.48 6.98 -10.02
C GLU A 4 -0.16 5.52 -10.31
N ILE A 5 -0.54 5.06 -11.49
CA ILE A 5 -0.30 3.68 -11.92
C ILE A 5 0.66 3.69 -13.10
N LYS A 6 1.77 2.99 -12.95
CA LYS A 6 2.77 2.82 -14.01
C LYS A 6 2.84 1.34 -14.37
N ALA A 7 2.95 1.06 -15.66
CA ALA A 7 3.05 -0.31 -16.15
C ALA A 7 4.31 -0.47 -17.00
N ARG A 8 5.07 -1.52 -16.73
CA ARG A 8 6.25 -1.90 -17.51
C ARG A 8 5.95 -3.19 -18.23
N LYS A 9 5.85 -3.10 -19.57
CA LYS A 9 5.68 -4.29 -20.41
C LYS A 9 4.44 -5.11 -20.11
N VAL A 10 3.47 -4.52 -19.41
CA VAL A 10 2.15 -5.11 -19.18
C VAL A 10 1.11 -4.09 -19.61
N ALA A 11 0.00 -4.59 -20.14
CA ALA A 11 -1.11 -3.75 -20.52
C ALA A 11 -2.04 -3.58 -19.31
N VAL A 12 -2.49 -2.34 -19.10
CA VAL A 12 -3.45 -2.04 -18.05
C VAL A 12 -4.72 -1.53 -18.71
N SER A 13 -5.77 -2.35 -18.69
CA SER A 13 -7.07 -1.97 -19.24
C SER A 13 -7.75 -1.00 -18.27
N GLU A 14 -8.76 -0.28 -18.77
CA GLU A 14 -9.58 0.58 -17.90
C GLU A 14 -10.24 -0.22 -16.80
N ASP A 15 -10.68 -1.44 -17.09
CA ASP A 15 -11.30 -2.32 -16.11
C ASP A 15 -10.32 -2.67 -15.00
N LEU A 16 -9.10 -3.05 -15.36
CA LEU A 16 -8.08 -3.36 -14.38
C LEU A 16 -7.74 -2.13 -13.53
N GLN A 17 -7.60 -0.97 -14.17
CA GLN A 17 -7.32 0.27 -13.46
C GLN A 17 -8.40 0.59 -12.43
N LYS A 18 -9.67 0.46 -12.82
CA LYS A 18 -10.80 0.71 -11.91
C LYS A 18 -10.82 -0.26 -10.74
N ARG A 19 -10.50 -1.53 -10.99
CA ARG A 19 -10.44 -2.54 -9.94
C ARG A 19 -9.31 -2.24 -8.96
N ILE A 20 -8.17 -1.81 -9.47
CA ILE A 20 -7.04 -1.43 -8.63
C ILE A 20 -7.42 -0.23 -7.76
N GLU A 21 -7.99 0.81 -8.35
CA GLU A 21 -8.41 2.00 -7.61
C GLU A 21 -9.41 1.66 -6.52
N LYS A 22 -10.37 0.80 -6.84
CA LYS A 22 -11.38 0.37 -5.88
C LYS A 22 -10.73 -0.38 -4.72
N ARG A 23 -9.72 -1.19 -4.99
CA ARG A 23 -9.05 -1.97 -3.96
C ARG A 23 -8.35 -1.08 -2.93
N PHE A 24 -7.94 0.11 -3.31
CA PHE A 24 -7.26 1.03 -2.41
C PHE A 24 -8.18 2.08 -1.78
N GLU A 25 -9.49 1.99 -1.99
CA GLU A 25 -10.44 2.95 -1.41
C GLU A 25 -10.38 3.00 0.12
N LYS A 26 -10.22 1.86 0.77
CA LYS A 26 -10.11 1.80 2.23
C LYS A 26 -8.89 2.57 2.71
N ILE A 27 -7.79 2.47 1.99
CA ILE A 27 -6.57 3.19 2.33
C ILE A 27 -6.77 4.69 2.11
N ASP A 28 -7.43 5.06 1.02
CA ASP A 28 -7.73 6.45 0.72
C ASP A 28 -8.51 7.12 1.86
N ARG A 29 -9.45 6.40 2.47
CA ARG A 29 -10.24 6.92 3.58
C ARG A 29 -9.44 7.14 4.86
N GLN A 30 -8.27 6.53 4.95
CA GLN A 30 -7.46 6.55 6.16
C GLN A 30 -6.28 7.49 6.09
N VAL A 31 -6.07 8.16 4.96
CA VAL A 31 -4.90 9.01 4.74
C VAL A 31 -5.32 10.44 4.38
N PRO A 32 -4.43 11.43 4.60
CA PRO A 32 -4.73 12.82 4.22
C PRO A 32 -4.91 12.99 2.72
N PRO A 33 -5.63 14.02 2.28
CA PRO A 33 -5.82 14.29 0.84
C PRO A 33 -4.51 14.48 0.07
N LEU A 34 -3.45 14.93 0.72
CA LEU A 34 -2.15 15.15 0.09
C LEU A 34 -1.30 13.89 -0.02
N ALA A 35 -1.78 12.77 0.52
CA ALA A 35 -1.07 11.50 0.38
C ALA A 35 -1.03 11.07 -1.08
N ARG A 36 0.03 10.35 -1.46
CA ARG A 36 0.22 9.90 -2.83
C ARG A 36 0.55 8.42 -2.85
N LEU A 37 -0.16 7.67 -3.68
CA LEU A 37 0.07 6.25 -3.85
C LEU A 37 0.64 6.00 -5.25
N GLU A 38 1.83 5.44 -5.31
CA GLU A 38 2.45 5.03 -6.58
C GLU A 38 2.34 3.53 -6.71
N ILE A 39 1.84 3.06 -7.84
CA ILE A 39 1.69 1.64 -8.13
C ILE A 39 2.48 1.35 -9.40
N GLU A 40 3.38 0.38 -9.34
CA GLU A 40 4.13 -0.06 -10.50
C GLU A 40 3.80 -1.52 -10.77
N LEU A 41 3.37 -1.81 -11.99
CA LEU A 41 3.00 -3.15 -12.43
C LEU A 41 4.02 -3.62 -13.45
N SER A 42 4.49 -4.85 -13.29
CA SER A 42 5.48 -5.41 -14.21
C SER A 42 5.31 -6.92 -14.34
N GLU A 43 6.00 -7.49 -15.29
CA GLU A 43 5.99 -8.94 -15.50
C GLU A 43 7.42 -9.46 -15.46
N ASP A 44 7.64 -10.51 -14.68
CA ASP A 44 8.92 -11.20 -14.68
C ASP A 44 8.94 -12.11 -15.91
N ARG A 45 9.96 -11.95 -16.74
CA ARG A 45 10.06 -12.68 -18.00
C ARG A 45 10.66 -14.06 -17.88
N ASN A 46 11.08 -14.46 -16.69
CA ASN A 46 11.64 -15.78 -16.49
C ASN A 46 10.52 -16.83 -16.63
N PRO A 47 10.56 -17.69 -17.68
CA PRO A 47 9.48 -18.67 -17.90
C PRO A 47 9.39 -19.72 -16.81
N ARG A 48 10.39 -19.81 -15.94
CA ARG A 48 10.38 -20.76 -14.82
C ARG A 48 9.66 -20.20 -13.59
N VAL A 49 9.31 -18.91 -13.61
CA VAL A 49 8.64 -18.29 -12.47
C VAL A 49 7.13 -18.42 -12.63
N ALA A 50 6.50 -19.16 -11.71
CA ALA A 50 5.05 -19.35 -11.74
C ALA A 50 4.30 -18.06 -11.41
N ASN A 51 4.85 -17.25 -10.52
CA ASN A 51 4.25 -15.98 -10.11
C ASN A 51 4.95 -14.83 -10.82
N SER A 52 4.61 -14.66 -12.10
CA SER A 52 5.30 -13.71 -12.98
C SER A 52 4.76 -12.30 -12.91
N GLN A 53 3.57 -12.09 -12.35
CA GLN A 53 2.97 -10.76 -12.27
C GLN A 53 3.41 -10.09 -10.97
N VAL A 54 4.04 -8.92 -11.09
CA VAL A 54 4.61 -8.22 -9.95
C VAL A 54 3.92 -6.88 -9.76
N ALA A 55 3.50 -6.60 -8.54
CA ALA A 55 2.97 -5.29 -8.15
C ALA A 55 3.84 -4.70 -7.06
N GLU A 56 4.23 -3.45 -7.23
CA GLU A 56 4.98 -2.70 -6.23
C GLU A 56 4.21 -1.43 -5.91
N VAL A 57 4.03 -1.13 -4.64
CA VAL A 57 3.30 0.06 -4.22
C VAL A 57 4.13 0.86 -3.24
N ALA A 58 3.98 2.18 -3.29
CA ALA A 58 4.60 3.08 -2.34
C ALA A 58 3.56 4.13 -1.95
N LEU A 59 3.25 4.19 -0.67
CA LEU A 59 2.34 5.20 -0.13
C LEU A 59 3.17 6.28 0.55
N HIS A 60 3.14 7.48 -0.04
CA HIS A 60 3.90 8.62 0.46
C HIS A 60 3.03 9.46 1.37
N LEU A 61 3.42 9.51 2.63
CA LEU A 61 2.79 10.32 3.66
C LEU A 61 3.76 11.41 4.10
N LYS A 62 3.28 12.36 4.85
CA LYS A 62 4.14 13.40 5.39
C LYS A 62 5.17 12.78 6.34
N GLY A 63 6.44 12.89 5.99
CA GLY A 63 7.53 12.42 6.82
C GLY A 63 7.83 10.94 6.76
N THR A 64 7.08 10.16 5.98
CA THR A 64 7.35 8.72 5.86
C THR A 64 6.74 8.13 4.59
N SER A 65 7.24 6.98 4.19
CA SER A 65 6.67 6.22 3.08
C SER A 65 6.52 4.77 3.47
N LEU A 66 5.41 4.16 3.07
CA LEU A 66 5.15 2.75 3.27
C LEU A 66 5.25 2.04 1.93
N ARG A 67 5.88 0.89 1.88
CA ARG A 67 6.10 0.17 0.62
C ARG A 67 5.69 -1.30 0.74
N SER A 68 5.26 -1.87 -0.38
CA SER A 68 4.99 -3.29 -0.47
C SER A 68 5.28 -3.77 -1.89
N SER A 69 5.81 -4.97 -2.01
CA SER A 69 6.06 -5.60 -3.30
C SER A 69 5.59 -7.05 -3.21
N LYS A 70 4.77 -7.46 -4.15
CA LYS A 70 4.20 -8.81 -4.16
C LYS A 70 4.17 -9.34 -5.59
N SER A 71 4.26 -10.65 -5.73
CA SER A 71 4.12 -11.32 -7.02
C SER A 71 3.08 -12.42 -6.93
N ALA A 72 2.44 -12.70 -8.06
CA ALA A 72 1.40 -13.71 -8.16
C ALA A 72 1.24 -14.14 -9.61
N ALA A 73 0.47 -15.20 -9.84
CA ALA A 73 0.17 -15.65 -11.20
C ALA A 73 -0.76 -14.68 -11.93
N ASN A 74 -1.48 -13.84 -11.17
CA ASN A 74 -2.46 -12.91 -11.69
C ASN A 74 -2.17 -11.52 -11.12
N MET A 75 -2.24 -10.48 -11.96
CA MET A 75 -1.90 -9.12 -11.54
C MET A 75 -2.80 -8.61 -10.42
N LEU A 76 -4.10 -8.84 -10.52
CA LEU A 76 -5.03 -8.37 -9.50
C LEU A 76 -4.75 -9.04 -8.15
N THR A 77 -4.37 -10.31 -8.16
CA THR A 77 -3.97 -11.04 -6.95
C THR A 77 -2.74 -10.39 -6.31
N ALA A 78 -1.74 -10.02 -7.13
CA ALA A 78 -0.55 -9.33 -6.64
C ALA A 78 -0.91 -7.97 -6.02
N VAL A 79 -1.78 -7.22 -6.69
CA VAL A 79 -2.26 -5.92 -6.20
C VAL A 79 -3.02 -6.08 -4.88
N ASN A 80 -3.89 -7.09 -4.80
CA ASN A 80 -4.64 -7.37 -3.57
C ASN A 80 -3.70 -7.66 -2.40
N ALA A 81 -2.66 -8.44 -2.64
CA ALA A 81 -1.67 -8.76 -1.60
C ALA A 81 -0.94 -7.51 -1.14
N CYS A 82 -0.59 -6.61 -2.07
CA CYS A 82 0.02 -5.32 -1.74
C CYS A 82 -0.92 -4.46 -0.89
N ALA A 83 -2.20 -4.41 -1.26
CA ALA A 83 -3.19 -3.62 -0.54
C ALA A 83 -3.35 -4.11 0.91
N GLU A 84 -3.38 -5.43 1.10
CA GLU A 84 -3.47 -6.01 2.43
C GLU A 84 -2.23 -5.70 3.28
N ASP A 85 -1.06 -5.86 2.69
CA ASP A 85 0.19 -5.57 3.38
C ASP A 85 0.30 -4.09 3.74
N LEU A 86 -0.05 -3.22 2.80
CA LEU A 86 -0.03 -1.78 3.02
C LEU A 86 -1.01 -1.37 4.11
N GLY A 87 -2.19 -1.99 4.13
CA GLY A 87 -3.19 -1.76 5.16
C GLY A 87 -2.68 -2.13 6.56
N ARG A 88 -1.95 -3.25 6.67
CA ARG A 88 -1.35 -3.66 7.93
C ARG A 88 -0.27 -2.67 8.38
N GLN A 89 0.57 -2.22 7.45
CA GLN A 89 1.62 -1.25 7.76
C GLN A 89 1.01 0.09 8.22
N LEU A 90 -0.05 0.53 7.54
CA LEU A 90 -0.73 1.77 7.89
C LEU A 90 -1.35 1.68 9.28
N LYS A 91 -1.98 0.55 9.59
CA LYS A 91 -2.57 0.32 10.90
C LYS A 91 -1.51 0.38 12.00
N ARG A 92 -0.35 -0.23 11.78
CA ARG A 92 0.77 -0.19 12.72
C ARG A 92 1.30 1.24 12.89
N LEU A 93 1.41 1.98 11.80
CA LEU A 93 1.88 3.35 11.86
C LEU A 93 0.93 4.23 12.68
N LYS A 94 -0.37 4.08 12.48
CA LYS A 94 -1.39 4.84 13.22
C LYS A 94 -1.37 4.49 14.70
N ALA A 95 -1.24 3.20 15.02
CA ALA A 95 -1.16 2.76 16.41
C ALA A 95 0.08 3.35 17.08
N LYS A 96 1.20 3.35 16.39
CA LYS A 96 2.44 3.92 16.90
C LYS A 96 2.34 5.41 17.15
N ARG A 97 1.71 6.15 16.22
CA ARG A 97 1.51 7.60 16.36
C ARG A 97 0.55 7.92 17.50
N SER A 98 -0.52 7.16 17.61
CA SER A 98 -1.49 7.31 18.69
C SER A 98 -0.83 7.06 20.05
N HIS A 99 -0.02 6.01 20.13
CA HIS A 99 0.70 5.68 21.34
C HIS A 99 1.66 6.80 21.76
N ARG A 100 2.32 7.44 20.81
CA ARG A 100 3.19 8.58 21.08
C ARG A 100 2.44 9.78 21.64
N ARG A 101 1.20 9.98 21.21
CA ARG A 101 0.38 11.08 21.71
C ARG A 101 -0.04 10.85 23.15
N ASP A 102 -0.33 9.61 23.47
CA ASP A 102 -0.79 9.22 24.80
C ASP A 102 0.36 9.11 25.80
N GLY A 103 1.55 8.96 25.26
CA GLY A 103 2.71 8.78 26.09
C GLY A 103 3.13 10.01 26.79
N PRO A 104 3.46 9.98 27.72
CA PRO A 104 3.87 10.17 28.78
C PRO A 104 3.57 10.82 29.85
N PRO A 105 2.88 10.44 29.75
CA PRO A 105 2.60 10.78 30.44
C PRO A 105 2.36 10.57 31.04
N GLN A 106 2.13 10.18 30.53
CA GLN A 106 2.05 9.79 30.71
C GLN A 106 1.99 9.38 31.07
N VAL A 107 2.03 9.42 31.46
CA VAL A 107 2.10 8.96 31.72
C VAL A 107 1.80 8.48 31.84
N ALA A 108 1.73 8.39 32.02
CA ALA A 108 1.68 7.90 32.07
C ALA A 108 1.18 7.36 31.89
N THR A 109 0.97 7.22 31.76
CA THR A 109 0.85 6.69 31.64
C THR A 109 0.55 6.09 31.32
N ASP A 110 0.43 6.04 31.47
CA ASP A 110 0.59 5.51 31.26
C ASP A 110 0.46 5.26 31.25
N ALA A 111 0.39 5.49 31.63
CA ALA A 111 0.66 5.33 31.62
C ALA A 111 0.49 5.27 31.62
N ALA A 112 0.29 5.42 31.87
CA ALA A 112 0.53 5.39 31.87
C ALA A 112 0.37 5.31 31.76
N MET A 113 0.13 5.30 31.83
CA MET A 113 0.53 5.20 31.76
C MET A 113 0.65 5.12 31.72
#